data_55bbdb2e41e6c6cb388421502e937265
#
_entry.id   55bbdb2e41e6c6cb388421502e937265
#
_cell.length_a   1.000
_cell.length_b   1.000
_cell.length_c   1.000
_cell.angle_alpha   90.00
_cell.angle_beta   90.00
_cell.angle_gamma   90.00
#
_symmetry.space_group_name_H-M   'P 1'
#
loop_
_entity.id
_entity.type
_entity.pdbx_description
1 polymer ?
#
loop_
_entity_poly.entity_id
_entity_poly.type
_entity_poly.pdbx_seq_one_letter_code
_entity_poly.pdbx_strand_id
1 'polypeptide(L)' 'MGRKTRIENQIRTLRFHANEMTQAQLAERVGVTRQTINAIEQGKYSPSLESAFQIAEVFGVGLDAVFQYPSTRDED' A
#
# COMPACT_ATOMS: atom_id res chain seq x y z
N MET A 1 -5.56 -5.03 -16.55
CA MET A 1 -5.39 -6.31 -16.33
C MET A 1 -4.32 -6.60 -15.32
N GLY A 2 -4.25 -7.46 -14.60
CA GLY A 2 -3.27 -7.73 -13.60
C GLY A 2 -3.65 -7.38 -12.19
N ARG A 3 -4.70 -6.60 -12.01
CA ARG A 3 -5.12 -6.34 -10.64
C ARG A 3 -5.82 -7.58 -10.09
N LYS A 4 -5.42 -7.98 -8.91
CA LYS A 4 -6.02 -9.12 -8.22
C LYS A 4 -6.86 -8.70 -7.04
N THR A 5 -6.81 -7.44 -6.66
CA THR A 5 -7.59 -6.93 -5.55
C THR A 5 -8.18 -5.60 -5.96
N ARG A 6 -9.32 -5.26 -5.37
CA ARG A 6 -9.94 -3.96 -5.62
C ARG A 6 -9.39 -2.89 -4.71
N ILE A 7 -8.54 -3.25 -3.77
CA ILE A 7 -7.95 -2.28 -2.88
C ILE A 7 -7.03 -1.35 -3.66
N GLU A 8 -7.21 -0.07 -3.47
CA GLU A 8 -6.35 0.96 -4.03
C GLU A 8 -5.44 1.47 -2.94
N ASN A 9 -4.30 2.01 -3.34
CA ASN A 9 -3.38 2.50 -2.33
C ASN A 9 -2.66 3.75 -2.82
N GLN A 10 -2.10 4.47 -1.86
CA GLN A 10 -1.34 5.68 -2.10
C GLN A 10 0.12 5.49 -1.72
N ILE A 11 0.60 4.25 -1.72
CA ILE A 11 1.95 3.97 -1.22
C ILE A 11 2.99 4.73 -2.02
N ARG A 12 2.88 4.72 -3.33
CA ARG A 12 3.87 5.38 -4.16
C ARG A 12 3.91 6.87 -3.86
N THR A 13 2.74 7.50 -3.74
CA THR A 13 2.66 8.92 -3.42
C THR A 13 3.25 9.20 -2.05
N LEU A 14 2.92 8.35 -1.07
CA LEU A 14 3.44 8.54 0.27
C LEU A 14 4.95 8.36 0.31
N ARG A 15 5.47 7.38 -0.45
CA ARG A 15 6.92 7.21 -0.53
C ARG A 15 7.58 8.44 -1.11
N PHE A 16 7.00 9.01 -2.16
CA PHE A 16 7.56 10.18 -2.78
C PHE A 16 7.65 11.33 -1.79
N HIS A 17 6.59 11.53 -1.01
CA HIS A 17 6.57 12.61 -0.04
C HIS A 17 7.40 12.30 1.20
N ALA A 18 7.82 11.06 1.36
CA ALA A 18 8.68 10.68 2.47
C ALA A 18 10.14 10.68 2.03
N ASN A 19 10.56 11.79 1.44
CA ASN A 19 11.93 11.97 1.02
C ASN A 19 12.33 10.98 -0.06
N GLU A 20 11.37 10.70 -0.96
CA GLU A 20 11.60 9.80 -2.09
C GLU A 20 12.04 8.42 -1.63
N MET A 21 11.34 7.90 -0.64
CA MET A 21 11.63 6.57 -0.12
C MET A 21 11.48 5.54 -1.21
N THR A 22 12.44 4.61 -1.31
CA THR A 22 12.37 3.56 -2.31
C THR A 22 11.48 2.42 -1.81
N GLN A 23 11.06 1.57 -2.76
CA GLN A 23 10.32 0.37 -2.39
C GLN A 23 11.15 -0.52 -1.47
N ALA A 24 12.46 -0.61 -1.73
CA ALA A 24 13.32 -1.43 -0.91
C ALA A 24 13.41 -0.90 0.52
N GLN A 25 13.47 0.42 0.67
CA GLN A 25 13.51 1.00 2.00
C GLN A 25 12.22 0.75 2.76
N LEU A 26 11.09 0.88 2.09
CA LEU A 26 9.82 0.60 2.73
C LEU A 26 9.72 -0.88 3.10
N ALA A 27 10.15 -1.75 2.20
CA ALA A 27 10.11 -3.19 2.44
C ALA A 27 10.91 -3.55 3.68
N GLU A 28 12.08 -2.94 3.82
CA GLU A 28 12.93 -3.22 4.97
C GLU A 28 12.25 -2.81 6.27
N ARG A 29 11.58 -1.66 6.26
CA ARG A 29 10.92 -1.17 7.47
C ARG A 29 9.72 -2.01 7.86
N VAL A 30 9.06 -2.59 6.87
CA VAL A 30 7.86 -3.39 7.12
C VAL A 30 8.22 -4.85 7.37
N GLY A 31 9.41 -5.27 6.92
CA GLY A 31 9.83 -6.65 7.11
C GLY A 31 9.34 -7.57 6.01
N VAL A 32 9.18 -7.05 4.80
CA VAL A 32 8.78 -7.85 3.65
C VAL A 32 9.79 -7.61 2.54
N THR A 33 9.62 -8.28 1.42
CA THR A 33 10.53 -8.11 0.30
C THR A 33 10.10 -6.93 -0.57
N ARG A 34 11.04 -6.42 -1.37
CA ARG A 34 10.73 -5.35 -2.30
C ARG A 34 9.67 -5.80 -3.30
N GLN A 35 9.75 -7.06 -3.73
CA GLN A 35 8.76 -7.59 -4.65
C GLN A 35 7.36 -7.53 -4.06
N THR A 36 7.24 -7.79 -2.77
CA THR A 36 5.95 -7.70 -2.11
C THR A 36 5.41 -6.28 -2.14
N ILE A 37 6.26 -5.29 -1.85
CA ILE A 37 5.83 -3.90 -1.91
C ILE A 37 5.39 -3.54 -3.33
N ASN A 38 6.18 -3.96 -4.31
CA ASN A 38 5.84 -3.66 -5.69
C ASN A 38 4.49 -4.27 -6.08
N ALA A 39 4.25 -5.52 -5.66
CA ALA A 39 3.00 -6.19 -5.98
C ALA A 39 1.82 -5.49 -5.31
N ILE A 40 2.01 -5.03 -4.08
CA ILE A 40 0.94 -4.30 -3.39
C ILE A 40 0.63 -3.01 -4.13
N GLU A 41 1.67 -2.26 -4.51
CA GLU A 41 1.45 -0.99 -5.19
C GLU A 41 0.71 -1.17 -6.50
N GLN A 42 0.95 -2.28 -7.18
CA GLN A 42 0.31 -2.54 -8.45
C GLN A 42 -1.08 -3.19 -8.32
N GLY A 43 -1.51 -3.46 -7.10
CA GLY A 43 -2.81 -4.07 -6.90
C GLY A 43 -2.86 -5.55 -7.24
N LYS A 44 -1.70 -6.20 -7.30
CA LYS A 44 -1.62 -7.62 -7.59
C LYS A 44 -1.63 -8.46 -6.33
N TYR A 45 -1.47 -7.85 -5.18
CA TYR A 45 -1.36 -8.55 -3.93
C TYR A 45 -1.92 -7.68 -2.82
N SER A 46 -2.71 -8.28 -1.96
CA SER A 46 -3.32 -7.57 -0.84
C SER A 46 -2.51 -7.88 0.41
N PRO A 47 -2.02 -6.88 1.13
CA PRO A 47 -1.22 -7.16 2.31
C PRO A 47 -2.09 -7.74 3.42
N SER A 48 -1.43 -8.44 4.36
CA SER A 48 -2.11 -8.82 5.57
C SER A 48 -2.51 -7.54 6.32
N LEU A 49 -3.47 -7.68 7.22
CA LEU A 49 -3.91 -6.52 7.99
C LEU A 49 -2.75 -5.95 8.80
N GLU A 50 -1.93 -6.82 9.36
CA GLU A 50 -0.80 -6.34 10.15
C GLU A 50 0.19 -5.59 9.30
N SER A 51 0.52 -6.13 8.12
CA SER A 51 1.42 -5.43 7.22
C SER A 51 0.85 -4.10 6.78
N ALA A 52 -0.46 -4.04 6.56
CA ALA A 52 -1.11 -2.81 6.16
C ALA A 52 -0.97 -1.74 7.24
N PHE A 53 -1.17 -2.13 8.50
CA PHE A 53 -0.99 -1.18 9.60
C PHE A 53 0.46 -0.75 9.73
N GLN A 54 1.40 -1.67 9.51
CA GLN A 54 2.81 -1.32 9.60
C GLN A 54 3.20 -0.31 8.53
N ILE A 55 2.67 -0.48 7.33
CA ILE A 55 2.93 0.49 6.26
C ILE A 55 2.42 1.87 6.65
N ALA A 56 1.20 1.93 7.18
CA ALA A 56 0.64 3.19 7.61
C ALA A 56 1.50 3.83 8.69
N GLU A 57 2.02 3.01 9.60
CA GLU A 57 2.84 3.51 10.68
C GLU A 57 4.16 4.09 10.17
N VAL A 58 4.74 3.46 9.16
CA VAL A 58 5.98 3.98 8.58
C VAL A 58 5.79 5.40 8.09
N PHE A 59 4.63 5.69 7.50
CA PHE A 59 4.36 7.01 6.97
C PHE A 59 3.72 7.94 7.99
N GLY A 60 3.40 7.43 9.17
CA GLY A 60 2.81 8.26 10.22
C GLY A 60 1.40 8.71 9.90
N VAL A 61 0.64 7.90 9.18
CA VAL A 61 -0.73 8.24 8.78
C VAL A 61 -1.65 7.10 9.17
N GLY A 62 -2.94 7.34 9.06
CA GLY A 62 -3.92 6.31 9.30
C GLY A 62 -3.99 5.32 8.16
N LEU A 63 -4.58 4.17 8.45
CA LEU A 63 -4.72 3.13 7.44
C LEU A 63 -5.49 3.63 6.23
N ASP A 64 -6.50 4.45 6.46
CA ASP A 64 -7.34 4.96 5.40
C ASP A 64 -6.62 5.94 4.48
N ALA A 65 -5.51 6.50 4.93
CA ALA A 65 -4.71 7.37 4.07
C ALA A 65 -3.86 6.55 3.12
N VAL A 66 -3.57 5.30 3.47
CA VAL A 66 -2.74 4.43 2.65
C VAL A 66 -3.57 3.60 1.70
N PHE A 67 -4.65 3.01 2.19
CA PHE A 67 -5.45 2.07 1.43
C PHE A 67 -6.89 2.53 1.34
N GLN A 68 -7.48 2.34 0.17
CA GLN A 68 -8.88 2.67 -0.06
C GLN A 68 -9.54 1.49 -0.76
N TYR A 69 -10.83 1.34 -0.53
CA TYR A 69 -11.59 0.31 -1.20
C TYR A 69 -12.74 0.99 -1.93
N PRO A 70 -12.74 0.94 -3.25
CA PRO A 70 -13.78 1.66 -4.00
C PRO A 70 -15.15 1.08 -3.66
N SER A 71 -16.09 1.97 -3.40
CA SER A 71 -17.44 1.57 -3.09
C SER A 71 -18.18 1.23 -4.37
N THR A 72 -18.91 0.13 -4.35
CA THR A 72 -19.77 -0.21 -5.48
C THR A 72 -21.21 0.07 -5.20
N ARG A 73 -21.50 0.63 -4.04
CA ARG A 73 -22.88 0.82 -3.66
C ARG A 73 -23.55 1.96 -4.39
N ASP A 74 -22.74 2.92 -4.81
CA ASP A 74 -23.27 4.07 -5.52
C ASP A 74 -23.75 3.71 -6.92
N GLU A 75 -23.38 2.55 -7.37
CA GLU A 75 -23.76 2.14 -8.71
C GLU A 75 -25.17 1.63 -8.77
N ASP A 76 -25.76 1.41 -7.67
CA ASP A 76 -27.13 0.86 -7.60
C ASP A 76 -28.19 1.89 -7.92
#